data_a66ca5b502253196a11fa7bf2eb0cac3
#
_entry.id   a66ca5b502253196a11fa7bf2eb0cac3
#
_cell.length_a   1.000
_cell.length_b   1.000
_cell.length_c   1.000
_cell.angle_alpha   90.00
_cell.angle_beta   90.00
_cell.angle_gamma   90.00
#
_symmetry.space_group_name_H-M   'P 1'
#
loop_
_entity.id
_entity.type
_entity.pdbx_description
1 polymer ?
#
loop_
_entity_poly.entity_id
_entity_poly.type
_entity_poly.pdbx_seq_one_letter_code
_entity_poly.pdbx_strand_id
1 'polypeptide(L)'
;MFLCVIMKYNYAIKAEMETTMEIQMWKEILTPYDLAVEELQIKFNHIIKEYRQAGVYSPIEQVLGRVKSISSIIEKAQRRGIEIDKIQEKLFDIAGIRLICQFTEDIYTVVKLIKKRKDMTVISEKDYIKNIK
;
A
#
# COMPACT_ATOMS: atom_id res chain seq x y z
N MET A 1 -11.92 13.33 0.68
CA MET A 1 -10.65 14.03 0.95
C MET A 1 -9.52 13.03 0.92
N PHE A 2 -8.42 13.36 0.26
CA PHE A 2 -7.34 12.41 0.03
C PHE A 2 -6.02 12.91 0.62
N LEU A 3 -5.41 12.06 1.39
CA LEU A 3 -4.01 12.13 1.77
C LEU A 3 -3.31 10.91 1.18
N CYS A 4 -2.31 11.13 0.32
CA CYS A 4 -1.53 10.05 -0.25
C CYS A 4 -0.20 9.94 0.50
N VAL A 5 0.02 8.79 1.13
CA VAL A 5 1.27 8.47 1.82
C VAL A 5 1.85 7.23 1.17
N ILE A 6 3.06 7.37 0.62
CA ILE A 6 3.79 6.25 0.06
C ILE A 6 4.72 5.71 1.14
N MET A 7 4.51 4.47 1.50
CA MET A 7 5.26 3.79 2.55
C MET A 7 6.10 2.66 1.95
N LYS A 8 7.27 2.45 2.52
CA LYS A 8 7.99 1.20 2.34
C LYS A 8 7.64 0.29 3.51
N TYR A 9 7.01 -0.83 3.19
CA TYR A 9 6.77 -1.88 4.17
C TYR A 9 8.00 -2.80 4.22
N ASN A 10 8.51 -3.02 5.42
CA ASN A 10 9.70 -3.83 5.63
C ASN A 10 9.37 -5.33 5.55
N TYR A 11 8.99 -5.76 4.35
CA TYR A 11 8.74 -7.14 4.00
C TYR A 11 9.91 -7.65 3.15
N ALA A 12 10.51 -8.77 3.56
CA ALA A 12 11.63 -9.34 2.81
C ALA A 12 11.12 -9.95 1.51
N ILE A 13 11.29 -9.23 0.43
CA ILE A 13 10.95 -9.70 -0.91
C ILE A 13 12.17 -10.44 -1.48
N LYS A 14 12.10 -11.75 -1.53
CA LYS A 14 13.06 -12.56 -2.27
C LYS A 14 12.42 -12.92 -3.60
N ALA A 15 12.59 -12.06 -4.59
CA ALA A 15 12.17 -12.36 -5.94
C ALA A 15 13.38 -12.88 -6.71
N GLU A 16 13.59 -14.18 -6.70
CA GLU A 16 14.45 -14.83 -7.69
C GLU A 16 13.57 -15.12 -8.90
N MET A 17 13.74 -14.35 -9.94
CA MET A 17 13.01 -14.54 -11.19
C MET A 17 13.73 -15.59 -12.04
N GLU A 18 13.43 -16.86 -11.81
CA GLU A 18 13.78 -17.94 -12.73
C GLU A 18 12.49 -18.39 -13.40
N THR A 19 12.14 -17.81 -14.55
CA THR A 19 10.94 -18.26 -15.23
C THR A 19 11.07 -18.37 -16.73
N THR A 20 10.66 -19.53 -17.21
CA THR A 20 10.44 -19.81 -18.60
C THR A 20 9.00 -19.57 -19.03
N MET A 21 8.08 -19.32 -18.09
CA MET A 21 6.65 -19.11 -18.36
C MET A 21 6.19 -17.78 -17.82
N GLU A 22 5.51 -16.99 -18.65
CA GLU A 22 4.99 -15.67 -18.33
C GLU A 22 4.07 -15.65 -17.10
N ILE A 23 3.16 -16.63 -16.98
CA ILE A 23 2.24 -16.74 -15.86
C ILE A 23 3.00 -16.96 -14.55
N GLN A 24 4.01 -17.80 -14.55
CA GLN A 24 4.81 -18.10 -13.37
C GLN A 24 5.59 -16.86 -12.94
N MET A 25 6.16 -16.12 -13.90
CA MET A 25 6.84 -14.86 -13.66
C MET A 25 5.94 -13.85 -12.94
N TRP A 26 4.71 -13.68 -13.40
CA TRP A 26 3.76 -12.74 -12.80
C TRP A 26 3.34 -13.16 -11.40
N LYS A 27 3.17 -14.46 -11.15
CA LYS A 27 2.89 -14.96 -9.80
C LYS A 27 4.04 -14.63 -8.85
N GLU A 28 5.27 -14.84 -9.27
CA GLU A 28 6.45 -14.54 -8.46
C GLU A 28 6.59 -13.04 -8.18
N ILE A 29 6.27 -12.19 -9.16
CA ILE A 29 6.30 -10.73 -8.98
C ILE A 29 5.21 -10.27 -8.02
N LEU A 30 3.98 -10.79 -8.17
CA LEU A 30 2.82 -10.28 -7.43
C LEU A 30 2.63 -10.87 -6.04
N THR A 31 3.12 -12.09 -5.78
CA THR A 31 2.97 -12.75 -4.48
C THR A 31 3.44 -11.88 -3.31
N PRO A 32 4.63 -11.25 -3.35
CA PRO A 32 5.04 -10.37 -2.26
C PRO A 32 4.09 -9.20 -2.02
N TYR A 33 3.51 -8.65 -3.08
CA TYR A 33 2.54 -7.55 -2.95
C TYR A 33 1.23 -8.02 -2.33
N ASP A 34 0.73 -9.19 -2.75
CA ASP A 34 -0.46 -9.81 -2.15
C ASP A 34 -0.27 -10.05 -0.66
N LEU A 35 0.87 -10.63 -0.28
CA LEU A 35 1.18 -10.90 1.11
C LEU A 35 1.34 -9.62 1.93
N ALA A 36 1.98 -8.61 1.36
CA ALA A 36 2.15 -7.32 2.03
C ALA A 36 0.81 -6.62 2.26
N VAL A 37 -0.08 -6.62 1.26
CA VAL A 37 -1.42 -6.04 1.38
C VAL A 37 -2.22 -6.76 2.45
N GLU A 38 -2.21 -8.09 2.45
CA GLU A 38 -2.91 -8.90 3.44
C GLU A 38 -2.41 -8.60 4.86
N GLU A 39 -1.10 -8.55 5.04
CA GLU A 39 -0.49 -8.25 6.35
C GLU A 39 -0.81 -6.83 6.81
N LEU A 40 -0.76 -5.85 5.92
CA LEU A 40 -1.12 -4.47 6.24
C LEU A 40 -2.60 -4.32 6.59
N GLN A 41 -3.48 -5.02 5.88
CA GLN A 41 -4.91 -5.05 6.22
C GLN A 41 -5.13 -5.57 7.64
N ILE A 42 -4.46 -6.65 8.01
CA ILE A 42 -4.53 -7.21 9.37
C ILE A 42 -4.03 -6.19 10.40
N LYS A 43 -2.91 -5.55 10.14
CA LYS A 43 -2.31 -4.58 11.06
C LYS A 43 -3.19 -3.36 11.27
N PHE A 44 -3.76 -2.80 10.22
CA PHE A 44 -4.63 -1.64 10.33
C PHE A 44 -5.99 -2.00 10.95
N ASN A 45 -6.54 -3.17 10.63
CA ASN A 45 -7.75 -3.66 11.30
C ASN A 45 -7.50 -3.92 12.79
N HIS A 46 -6.30 -4.34 13.14
CA HIS A 46 -5.90 -4.51 14.53
C HIS A 46 -5.91 -3.17 15.28
N ILE A 47 -5.43 -2.11 14.65
CA ILE A 47 -5.49 -0.77 15.23
C ILE A 47 -6.94 -0.36 15.51
N ILE A 48 -7.85 -0.57 14.55
CA ILE A 48 -9.28 -0.30 14.74
C ILE A 48 -9.81 -1.06 15.95
N LYS A 49 -9.48 -2.34 16.04
CA LYS A 49 -9.93 -3.21 17.13
C LYS A 49 -9.41 -2.74 18.49
N GLU A 50 -8.16 -2.33 18.57
CA GLU A 50 -7.60 -1.79 19.82
C GLU A 50 -8.36 -0.57 20.32
N TYR A 51 -8.66 0.38 19.44
CA TYR A 51 -9.43 1.57 19.80
C TYR A 51 -10.85 1.20 20.27
N ARG A 52 -11.53 0.31 19.54
CA ARG A 52 -12.89 -0.12 19.88
C ARG A 52 -12.94 -0.85 21.21
N GLN A 53 -11.99 -1.73 21.48
CA GLN A 53 -11.93 -2.46 22.75
C GLN A 53 -11.64 -1.54 23.93
N ALA A 54 -10.87 -0.48 23.70
CA ALA A 54 -10.63 0.53 24.73
C ALA A 54 -11.80 1.50 24.92
N GLY A 55 -12.86 1.36 24.14
CA GLY A 55 -14.01 2.28 24.18
C GLY A 55 -13.69 3.68 23.67
N VAL A 56 -12.66 3.82 22.86
CA VAL A 56 -12.17 5.09 22.32
C VAL A 56 -12.51 5.15 20.84
N TYR A 57 -12.81 6.35 20.36
CA TYR A 57 -13.08 6.60 18.96
C TYR A 57 -11.88 6.23 18.08
N SER A 58 -12.11 5.40 17.04
CA SER A 58 -11.06 4.99 16.11
C SER A 58 -10.87 6.02 15.00
N PRO A 59 -9.64 6.47 14.73
CA PRO A 59 -9.39 7.37 13.60
C PRO A 59 -9.55 6.69 12.25
N ILE A 60 -9.53 5.35 12.21
CA ILE A 60 -9.75 4.58 10.99
C ILE A 60 -11.14 3.95 11.05
N GLU A 61 -11.96 4.21 10.04
CA GLU A 61 -13.30 3.64 9.90
C GLU A 61 -13.26 2.29 9.19
N GLN A 62 -12.49 2.22 8.10
CA GLN A 62 -12.44 1.05 7.22
C GLN A 62 -11.08 0.93 6.56
N VAL A 63 -10.67 -0.30 6.33
CA VAL A 63 -9.42 -0.64 5.63
C VAL A 63 -9.76 -1.41 4.36
N LEU A 64 -9.27 -0.94 3.22
CA LEU A 64 -9.43 -1.58 1.91
C LEU A 64 -8.04 -1.82 1.31
N GLY A 65 -7.79 -3.05 0.88
CA GLY A 65 -6.55 -3.41 0.20
C GLY A 65 -6.78 -3.74 -1.26
N ARG A 66 -5.80 -3.45 -2.09
CA ARG A 66 -5.85 -3.73 -3.51
C ARG A 66 -4.48 -4.07 -4.07
N VAL A 67 -4.44 -5.10 -4.91
CA VAL A 67 -3.32 -5.38 -5.79
C VAL A 67 -3.80 -5.19 -7.22
N LYS A 68 -3.03 -4.46 -8.01
CA LYS A 68 -3.39 -4.15 -9.39
C LYS A 68 -3.38 -5.43 -10.23
N SER A 69 -4.32 -5.55 -11.18
CA SER A 69 -4.37 -6.68 -12.09
C SER A 69 -3.15 -6.70 -13.02
N ILE A 70 -2.78 -7.89 -13.49
CA ILE A 70 -1.66 -8.05 -14.42
C ILE A 70 -1.85 -7.20 -15.68
N SER A 71 -3.07 -7.20 -16.24
CA SER A 71 -3.38 -6.40 -17.43
C SER A 71 -3.20 -4.91 -17.21
N SER A 72 -3.61 -4.41 -16.04
CA SER A 72 -3.45 -3.00 -15.68
C SER A 72 -1.98 -2.62 -15.49
N ILE A 73 -1.18 -3.52 -14.93
CA ILE A 73 0.26 -3.31 -14.74
C ILE A 73 0.97 -3.24 -16.10
N ILE A 74 0.66 -4.17 -16.99
CA ILE A 74 1.24 -4.22 -18.36
C ILE A 74 0.88 -2.95 -19.13
N GLU A 75 -0.39 -2.55 -19.10
CA GLU A 75 -0.84 -1.34 -19.78
C GLU A 75 -0.10 -0.10 -19.29
N LYS A 76 0.04 0.05 -17.98
CA LYS A 76 0.74 1.19 -17.38
C LYS A 76 2.23 1.17 -17.71
N ALA A 77 2.86 0.00 -17.66
CA ALA A 77 4.26 -0.16 -18.02
C ALA A 77 4.52 0.23 -19.48
N GLN A 78 3.65 -0.22 -20.39
CA GLN A 78 3.74 0.14 -21.82
C GLN A 78 3.56 1.64 -22.01
N ARG A 79 2.58 2.24 -21.36
CA ARG A 79 2.33 3.68 -21.44
C ARG A 79 3.52 4.53 -20.99
N ARG A 80 4.25 4.07 -19.97
CA ARG A 80 5.41 4.75 -19.40
C ARG A 80 6.75 4.31 -19.98
N GLY A 81 6.75 3.34 -20.92
CA GLY A 81 7.97 2.81 -21.50
C GLY A 81 8.85 2.07 -20.50
N ILE A 82 8.23 1.41 -19.52
CA ILE A 82 8.95 0.65 -18.48
C ILE A 82 9.08 -0.81 -18.92
N GLU A 83 10.29 -1.34 -18.88
CA GLU A 83 10.54 -2.76 -19.13
C GLU A 83 10.04 -3.62 -17.98
N ILE A 84 9.60 -4.86 -18.28
CA ILE A 84 9.00 -5.78 -17.32
C ILE A 84 9.94 -6.06 -16.13
N ASP A 85 11.22 -6.19 -16.36
CA ASP A 85 12.22 -6.45 -15.31
C ASP A 85 12.42 -5.27 -14.34
N LYS A 86 11.95 -4.08 -14.71
CA LYS A 86 12.08 -2.86 -13.92
C LYS A 86 10.76 -2.39 -13.28
N ILE A 87 9.69 -3.17 -13.43
CA ILE A 87 8.37 -2.79 -12.90
C ILE A 87 8.41 -2.59 -11.38
N GLN A 88 9.08 -3.45 -10.64
CA GLN A 88 9.16 -3.35 -9.19
C GLN A 88 9.89 -2.10 -8.72
N GLU A 89 10.84 -1.61 -9.50
CA GLU A 89 11.62 -0.41 -9.17
C GLU A 89 10.90 0.88 -9.54
N LYS A 90 10.15 0.88 -10.65
CA LYS A 90 9.59 2.08 -11.26
C LYS A 90 8.10 2.28 -11.10
N LEU A 91 7.33 1.23 -10.80
CA LEU A 91 5.91 1.34 -10.51
C LEU A 91 5.66 1.20 -9.02
N PHE A 92 5.18 2.27 -8.40
CA PHE A 92 4.90 2.31 -6.97
C PHE A 92 3.43 2.04 -6.62
N ASP A 93 2.56 1.93 -7.62
CA ASP A 93 1.12 1.73 -7.43
C ASP A 93 0.64 0.32 -7.80
N ILE A 94 1.53 -0.68 -7.75
CA ILE A 94 1.17 -2.09 -7.97
C ILE A 94 0.17 -2.56 -6.94
N ALA A 95 0.37 -2.14 -5.69
CA ALA A 95 -0.52 -2.47 -4.57
C ALA A 95 -0.76 -1.24 -3.71
N GLY A 96 -1.87 -1.24 -2.98
CA GLY A 96 -2.19 -0.13 -2.11
C GLY A 96 -3.15 -0.52 -0.99
N ILE A 97 -3.12 0.26 0.07
CA ILE A 97 -4.07 0.22 1.16
C ILE A 97 -4.78 1.56 1.19
N ARG A 98 -6.11 1.52 1.25
CA ARG A 98 -6.94 2.70 1.46
C ARG A 98 -7.50 2.66 2.88
N LEU A 99 -7.18 3.68 3.64
CA LEU A 99 -7.72 3.87 4.98
C LEU A 99 -8.79 4.95 4.89
N ILE A 100 -10.01 4.60 5.27
CA ILE A 100 -11.14 5.53 5.25
C ILE A 100 -11.30 6.10 6.66
N CYS A 101 -11.28 7.42 6.74
CA CYS A 101 -11.46 8.17 7.98
C CYS A 101 -12.73 9.03 7.89
N GLN A 102 -13.36 9.26 9.02
CA GLN A 102 -14.60 10.03 9.08
C GLN A 102 -14.33 11.54 8.99
N PHE A 103 -13.28 12.01 9.63
CA PHE A 103 -12.93 13.44 9.69
C PHE A 103 -11.52 13.68 9.16
N THR A 104 -11.28 14.89 8.67
CA THR A 104 -9.97 15.32 8.18
C THR A 104 -8.87 15.18 9.23
N GLU A 105 -9.18 15.51 10.48
CA GLU A 105 -8.22 15.40 11.59
C GLU A 105 -7.78 13.96 11.83
N ASP A 106 -8.67 13.00 11.60
CA ASP A 106 -8.36 11.58 11.74
C ASP A 106 -7.30 11.13 10.75
N ILE A 107 -7.31 11.68 9.54
CA ILE A 107 -6.31 11.39 8.52
C ILE A 107 -4.92 11.74 9.03
N TYR A 108 -4.76 12.92 9.61
CA TYR A 108 -3.47 13.35 10.16
C TYR A 108 -3.06 12.54 11.39
N THR A 109 -4.01 12.12 12.21
CA THR A 109 -3.76 11.19 13.32
C THR A 109 -3.21 9.86 12.81
N VAL A 110 -3.81 9.30 11.77
CA VAL A 110 -3.35 8.04 11.17
C VAL A 110 -1.95 8.19 10.59
N VAL A 111 -1.65 9.29 9.92
CA VAL A 111 -0.30 9.55 9.39
C VAL A 111 0.73 9.55 10.52
N LYS A 112 0.42 10.17 11.64
CA LYS A 112 1.31 10.17 12.81
C LYS A 112 1.50 8.75 13.38
N LEU A 113 0.44 7.95 13.44
CA LEU A 113 0.53 6.56 13.88
C LEU A 113 1.45 5.75 12.98
N ILE A 114 1.33 5.90 11.67
CA ILE A 114 2.18 5.23 10.69
C ILE A 114 3.64 5.65 10.85
N LYS A 115 3.91 6.93 10.99
CA LYS A 115 5.26 7.47 11.14
C LYS A 115 5.96 6.98 12.41
N LYS A 116 5.21 6.66 13.45
CA LYS A 116 5.74 6.12 14.70
C LYS A 116 6.09 4.63 14.63
N ARG A 117 5.56 3.91 13.65
CA ARG A 117 5.82 2.47 13.53
C ARG A 117 7.23 2.21 13.03
N LYS A 118 7.86 1.18 13.60
CA LYS A 118 9.21 0.76 13.20
C LYS A 118 9.20 -0.21 12.02
N ASP A 119 8.06 -0.86 11.77
CA ASP A 119 7.91 -1.82 10.68
C ASP A 119 7.51 -1.20 9.34
N MET A 120 7.29 0.11 9.32
CA MET A 120 6.93 0.87 8.13
C MET A 120 7.81 2.10 7.99
N THR A 121 8.22 2.39 6.77
CA THR A 121 9.01 3.58 6.45
C THR A 121 8.27 4.41 5.43
N VAL A 122 7.96 5.68 5.77
CA VAL A 122 7.33 6.61 4.83
C VAL A 122 8.38 7.12 3.86
N ILE A 123 8.19 6.84 2.57
CA ILE A 123 9.08 7.28 1.50
C ILE A 123 8.67 8.65 0.97
N SER A 124 7.36 8.86 0.83
CA SER A 124 6.79 10.06 0.23
C SER A 124 5.40 10.32 0.81
N GLU A 125 5.05 11.58 0.90
CA GLU A 125 3.75 12.01 1.39
C GLU A 125 3.21 13.12 0.49
N LYS A 126 1.94 12.99 0.05
CA LYS A 126 1.23 14.02 -0.71
C LYS A 126 -0.08 14.33 -0.02
N ASP A 127 -0.23 15.58 0.36
CA ASP A 127 -1.42 16.07 1.04
C ASP A 127 -2.33 16.81 0.06
N TYR A 128 -3.36 16.10 -0.42
CA TYR A 128 -4.36 16.68 -1.32
C TYR A 128 -5.46 17.44 -0.60
N ILE A 129 -5.41 17.48 0.73
CA ILE A 129 -6.35 18.26 1.54
C ILE A 129 -5.88 19.72 1.61
N LYS A 130 -4.59 19.92 1.87
CA LYS A 130 -3.97 21.25 1.93
C LYS A 130 -3.61 21.79 0.55
N ASN A 131 -3.16 20.92 -0.35
CA ASN A 131 -2.69 21.27 -1.68
C ASN A 131 -3.58 20.60 -2.73
N ILE A 132 -4.74 21.19 -2.95
CA ILE A 132 -5.68 20.76 -4.00
C ILE A 132 -5.11 21.21 -5.35
N LYS A 133 -4.78 20.24 -6.19
CA LYS A 133 -4.43 20.51 -7.58
C LYS A 133 -5.46 19.90 -8.50
#